data_e4a6e00e1d79fb12349124bd27bb9dec
#
_entry.id   e4a6e00e1d79fb12349124bd27bb9dec
#
_cell.length_a   1.000
_cell.length_b   1.000
_cell.length_c   1.000
_cell.angle_alpha   90.00
_cell.angle_beta   90.00
_cell.angle_gamma   90.00
#
_symmetry.space_group_name_H-M   'P 1'
#
loop_
_entity.id
_entity.type
_entity.pdbx_description
1 polymer ?
#
loop_
_entity_poly.entity_id
_entity_poly.type
_entity_poly.pdbx_seq_one_letter_code
_entity_poly.pdbx_strand_id
1 'polypeptide(L)'
;MNIRFKALKAAGLHTCLDTSLYAPPAAIDAMIPVTDLWLPGYKADDDALHVKYTGVSNAIIRKNLERLVAAGANMEVRCLVVPGCTDGADISGRRRYLASLGIPESSIVNLEYFDYVRSKYFALGIPDTMPPKGA
;
A
#
# COMPACT_ATOMS: atom_id res chain seq x y z
N MET A 1 -14.72 2.07 -11.53
CA MET A 1 -13.27 2.02 -11.84
C MET A 1 -12.96 0.99 -12.94
N ASN A 2 -13.44 -0.24 -12.86
CA ASN A 2 -13.21 -1.29 -13.84
C ASN A 2 -13.55 -0.90 -15.31
N ILE A 3 -14.66 -0.18 -15.56
CA ILE A 3 -15.06 0.24 -16.93
C ILE A 3 -13.98 1.10 -17.59
N ARG A 4 -13.37 2.04 -16.86
CA ARG A 4 -12.30 2.89 -17.38
C ARG A 4 -11.04 2.10 -17.71
N PHE A 5 -10.63 1.18 -16.83
CA PHE A 5 -9.48 0.32 -17.07
C PHE A 5 -9.69 -0.62 -18.25
N LYS A 6 -10.90 -1.18 -18.41
CA LYS A 6 -11.26 -1.97 -19.61
C LYS A 6 -11.10 -1.16 -20.90
N ALA A 7 -11.56 0.09 -20.92
CA ALA A 7 -11.43 0.97 -22.08
C ALA A 7 -9.95 1.29 -22.37
N LEU A 8 -9.13 1.56 -21.35
CA LEU A 8 -7.69 1.78 -21.50
C LEU A 8 -6.98 0.55 -22.06
N LYS A 9 -7.31 -0.63 -21.55
CA LYS A 9 -6.77 -1.90 -22.08
C LYS A 9 -7.18 -2.13 -23.52
N ALA A 10 -8.44 -1.87 -23.88
CA ALA A 10 -8.91 -2.01 -25.26
C ALA A 10 -8.21 -1.02 -26.21
N ALA A 11 -7.75 0.12 -25.70
CA ALA A 11 -6.94 1.09 -26.45
C ALA A 11 -5.43 0.73 -26.48
N GLY A 12 -5.02 -0.44 -25.96
CA GLY A 12 -3.63 -0.89 -25.95
C GLY A 12 -2.74 -0.18 -24.92
N LEU A 13 -3.33 0.54 -23.94
CA LEU A 13 -2.56 1.26 -22.93
C LEU A 13 -2.19 0.35 -21.76
N HIS A 14 -0.97 0.56 -21.24
CA HIS A 14 -0.54 -0.05 -19.97
C HIS A 14 -1.30 0.56 -18.81
N THR A 15 -1.81 -0.27 -17.91
CA THR A 15 -2.60 0.16 -16.77
C THR A 15 -1.86 -0.11 -15.46
N CYS A 16 -1.76 0.91 -14.62
CA CYS A 16 -1.12 0.83 -13.31
C CYS A 16 -2.12 1.27 -12.23
N LEU A 17 -2.21 0.52 -11.13
CA LEU A 17 -3.11 0.81 -10.02
C LEU A 17 -2.35 1.00 -8.72
N ASP A 18 -2.25 2.25 -8.25
CA ASP A 18 -1.80 2.59 -6.90
C ASP A 18 -2.98 2.47 -5.93
N THR A 19 -2.83 1.69 -4.87
CA THR A 19 -3.95 1.35 -3.99
C THR A 19 -3.48 0.95 -2.59
N SER A 20 -4.28 1.28 -1.57
CA SER A 20 -4.10 0.74 -0.21
C SER A 20 -4.53 -0.72 -0.08
N LEU A 21 -5.16 -1.31 -1.08
CA LEU A 21 -5.84 -2.61 -1.03
C LEU A 21 -6.97 -2.71 0.03
N TYR A 22 -7.34 -1.61 0.67
CA TYR A 22 -8.47 -1.60 1.61
C TYR A 22 -9.79 -1.54 0.82
N ALA A 23 -10.16 -2.68 0.27
CA ALA A 23 -11.33 -2.82 -0.60
C ALA A 23 -11.97 -4.23 -0.44
N PRO A 24 -13.27 -4.38 -0.75
CA PRO A 24 -13.87 -5.69 -0.79
C PRO A 24 -13.15 -6.62 -1.79
N PRO A 25 -12.99 -7.92 -1.47
CA PRO A 25 -12.32 -8.89 -2.35
C PRO A 25 -12.82 -8.88 -3.79
N ALA A 26 -14.13 -8.79 -3.99
CA ALA A 26 -14.73 -8.74 -5.33
C ALA A 26 -14.28 -7.53 -6.17
N ALA A 27 -13.95 -6.40 -5.52
CA ALA A 27 -13.42 -5.24 -6.22
C ALA A 27 -11.99 -5.51 -6.71
N ILE A 28 -11.17 -6.19 -5.91
CA ILE A 28 -9.82 -6.61 -6.30
C ILE A 28 -9.90 -7.61 -7.47
N ASP A 29 -10.74 -8.65 -7.35
CA ASP A 29 -10.92 -9.65 -8.41
C ASP A 29 -11.35 -9.02 -9.75
N ALA A 30 -12.23 -8.03 -9.69
CA ALA A 30 -12.67 -7.31 -10.89
C ALA A 30 -11.57 -6.47 -11.54
N MET A 31 -10.52 -6.08 -10.79
CA MET A 31 -9.42 -5.27 -11.30
C MET A 31 -8.24 -6.11 -11.80
N ILE A 32 -8.07 -7.35 -11.33
CA ILE A 32 -6.95 -8.22 -11.73
C ILE A 32 -6.81 -8.32 -13.26
N PRO A 33 -7.86 -8.64 -14.05
CA PRO A 33 -7.70 -8.85 -15.49
C PRO A 33 -7.45 -7.57 -16.30
N VAL A 34 -7.53 -6.41 -15.67
CA VAL A 34 -7.42 -5.10 -16.35
C VAL A 34 -6.29 -4.22 -15.80
N THR A 35 -5.45 -4.77 -14.91
CA THR A 35 -4.32 -4.06 -14.29
C THR A 35 -3.02 -4.76 -14.63
N ASP A 36 -2.10 -4.07 -15.31
CA ASP A 36 -0.81 -4.62 -15.69
C ASP A 36 0.24 -4.53 -14.58
N LEU A 37 0.14 -3.49 -13.75
CA LEU A 37 1.03 -3.27 -12.61
C LEU A 37 0.22 -2.79 -11.40
N TRP A 38 0.41 -3.46 -10.29
CA TRP A 38 -0.15 -3.06 -9.01
C TRP A 38 0.92 -2.38 -8.15
N LEU A 39 0.54 -1.28 -7.50
CA LEU A 39 1.39 -0.58 -6.53
C LEU A 39 0.69 -0.57 -5.16
N PRO A 40 0.63 -1.74 -4.48
CA PRO A 40 -0.02 -1.83 -3.19
C PRO A 40 0.79 -1.12 -2.11
N GLY A 41 0.12 -0.26 -1.34
CA GLY A 41 0.69 0.39 -0.15
C GLY A 41 0.54 -0.51 1.08
N TYR A 42 1.64 -1.11 1.57
CA TYR A 42 1.65 -1.87 2.83
C TYR A 42 2.24 -1.02 3.95
N LYS A 43 1.36 -0.39 4.75
CA LYS A 43 1.73 0.73 5.64
C LYS A 43 2.30 0.29 6.98
N ALA A 44 1.85 -0.84 7.53
CA ALA A 44 2.38 -1.43 8.75
C ALA A 44 2.13 -2.94 8.76
N ASP A 45 3.04 -3.72 9.35
CA ASP A 45 2.88 -5.15 9.56
C ASP A 45 2.06 -5.44 10.82
N ASP A 46 2.36 -4.73 11.90
CA ASP A 46 1.59 -4.81 13.15
C ASP A 46 0.20 -4.20 12.98
N ASP A 47 -0.84 -4.99 13.27
CA ASP A 47 -2.22 -4.55 13.10
C ASP A 47 -2.59 -3.42 14.05
N ALA A 48 -2.07 -3.42 15.28
CA ALA A 48 -2.34 -2.35 16.25
C ALA A 48 -1.72 -1.03 15.80
N LEU A 49 -0.51 -1.06 15.24
CA LEU A 49 0.10 0.11 14.60
C LEU A 49 -0.71 0.57 13.39
N HIS A 50 -1.17 -0.37 12.56
CA HIS A 50 -1.99 -0.03 11.41
C HIS A 50 -3.29 0.67 11.83
N VAL A 51 -4.00 0.13 12.82
CA VAL A 51 -5.21 0.75 13.39
C VAL A 51 -4.89 2.13 13.97
N LYS A 52 -3.80 2.25 14.74
CA LYS A 52 -3.39 3.51 15.37
C LYS A 52 -3.19 4.64 14.34
N TYR A 53 -2.57 4.35 13.20
CA TYR A 53 -2.18 5.38 12.23
C TYR A 53 -3.12 5.51 11.03
N THR A 54 -3.98 4.52 10.77
CA THR A 54 -4.92 4.55 9.64
C THR A 54 -6.38 4.48 10.02
N GLY A 55 -6.68 4.13 11.28
CA GLY A 55 -8.04 3.95 11.79
C GLY A 55 -8.68 2.60 11.44
N VAL A 56 -7.99 1.71 10.72
CA VAL A 56 -8.54 0.42 10.26
C VAL A 56 -7.53 -0.72 10.40
N SER A 57 -8.03 -1.96 10.54
CA SER A 57 -7.20 -3.17 10.54
C SER A 57 -6.57 -3.43 9.17
N ASN A 58 -5.34 -3.99 9.15
CA ASN A 58 -4.68 -4.42 7.92
C ASN A 58 -5.14 -5.81 7.43
N ALA A 59 -6.04 -6.48 8.14
CA ALA A 59 -6.43 -7.86 7.85
C ALA A 59 -6.97 -8.05 6.41
N ILE A 60 -7.81 -7.13 5.93
CA ILE A 60 -8.33 -7.18 4.55
C ILE A 60 -7.24 -6.88 3.52
N ILE A 61 -6.29 -6.01 3.85
CA ILE A 61 -5.15 -5.67 2.99
C ILE A 61 -4.26 -6.91 2.80
N ARG A 62 -3.94 -7.62 3.89
CA ARG A 62 -3.17 -8.87 3.84
C ARG A 62 -3.85 -9.92 2.97
N LYS A 63 -5.14 -10.16 3.16
CA LYS A 63 -5.93 -11.08 2.32
C LYS A 63 -5.94 -10.68 0.84
N ASN A 64 -5.98 -9.39 0.55
CA ASN A 64 -5.95 -8.90 -0.82
C ASN A 64 -4.53 -9.00 -1.43
N LEU A 65 -3.45 -8.85 -0.65
CA LEU A 65 -2.09 -9.16 -1.10
C LEU A 65 -1.95 -10.65 -1.47
N GLU A 66 -2.40 -11.55 -0.58
CA GLU A 66 -2.43 -13.00 -0.84
C GLU A 66 -3.20 -13.32 -2.14
N ARG A 67 -4.34 -12.65 -2.37
CA ARG A 67 -5.15 -12.79 -3.57
C ARG A 67 -4.41 -12.35 -4.83
N LEU A 68 -3.70 -11.22 -4.80
CA LEU A 68 -2.88 -10.76 -5.92
C LEU A 68 -1.74 -11.72 -6.23
N VAL A 69 -1.07 -12.24 -5.20
CA VAL A 69 -0.01 -13.26 -5.36
C VAL A 69 -0.58 -14.53 -5.99
N ALA A 70 -1.71 -15.03 -5.49
CA ALA A 70 -2.37 -16.23 -6.04
C ALA A 70 -2.80 -16.05 -7.50
N ALA A 71 -3.13 -14.84 -7.90
CA ALA A 71 -3.45 -14.49 -9.30
C ALA A 71 -2.22 -14.27 -10.18
N GLY A 72 -1.00 -14.35 -9.65
CA GLY A 72 0.24 -14.04 -10.39
C GLY A 72 0.34 -12.57 -10.82
N ALA A 73 -0.28 -11.65 -10.08
CA ALA A 73 -0.29 -10.24 -10.43
C ALA A 73 1.12 -9.64 -10.36
N ASN A 74 1.49 -8.87 -11.37
CA ASN A 74 2.72 -8.08 -11.34
C ASN A 74 2.57 -6.92 -10.37
N MET A 75 3.45 -6.80 -9.37
CA MET A 75 3.33 -5.79 -8.33
C MET A 75 4.66 -5.26 -7.81
N GLU A 76 4.63 -4.01 -7.35
CA GLU A 76 5.68 -3.36 -6.58
C GLU A 76 5.05 -2.87 -5.26
N VAL A 77 5.38 -3.55 -4.15
CA VAL A 77 4.81 -3.24 -2.83
C VAL A 77 5.50 -2.02 -2.24
N ARG A 78 4.75 -0.98 -1.94
CA ARG A 78 5.24 0.29 -1.40
C ARG A 78 5.09 0.32 0.12
N CYS A 79 6.21 0.43 0.81
CA CYS A 79 6.31 0.45 2.26
C CYS A 79 6.79 1.83 2.71
N LEU A 80 5.88 2.70 3.17
CA LEU A 80 6.26 3.98 3.74
C LEU A 80 6.94 3.77 5.10
N VAL A 81 8.14 4.35 5.25
CA VAL A 81 8.90 4.31 6.50
C VAL A 81 8.78 5.66 7.18
N VAL A 82 8.02 5.69 8.27
CA VAL A 82 7.82 6.90 9.09
C VAL A 82 8.63 6.75 10.38
N PRO A 83 9.64 7.61 10.63
CA PRO A 83 10.47 7.53 11.85
C PRO A 83 9.64 7.57 13.12
N GLY A 84 9.95 6.68 14.06
CA GLY A 84 9.23 6.53 15.31
C GLY A 84 7.81 5.95 15.21
N CYS A 85 7.35 5.59 14.00
CA CYS A 85 6.01 5.07 13.77
C CYS A 85 6.04 3.67 13.14
N THR A 86 6.54 3.58 11.91
CA THR A 86 6.55 2.34 11.10
C THR A 86 7.96 1.98 10.64
N ASP A 87 8.97 2.26 11.44
CA ASP A 87 10.37 1.92 11.27
C ASP A 87 10.80 0.69 12.09
N GLY A 88 12.10 0.41 12.14
CA GLY A 88 12.68 -0.61 13.01
C GLY A 88 12.06 -2.01 12.85
N ALA A 89 11.42 -2.50 13.92
CA ALA A 89 10.84 -3.84 13.96
C ALA A 89 9.70 -4.03 12.95
N ASP A 90 8.93 -2.98 12.65
CA ASP A 90 7.84 -3.04 11.70
C ASP A 90 8.34 -3.25 10.25
N ILE A 91 9.44 -2.58 9.86
CA ILE A 91 10.08 -2.83 8.55
C ILE A 91 10.46 -4.30 8.41
N SER A 92 11.09 -4.87 9.44
CA SER A 92 11.49 -6.27 9.45
C SER A 92 10.28 -7.21 9.40
N GLY A 93 9.19 -6.85 10.08
CA GLY A 93 7.92 -7.57 10.04
C GLY A 93 7.32 -7.57 8.64
N ARG A 94 7.21 -6.40 8.01
CA ARG A 94 6.72 -6.26 6.63
C ARG A 94 7.51 -7.11 5.66
N ARG A 95 8.84 -7.06 5.71
CA ARG A 95 9.72 -7.86 4.84
C ARG A 95 9.51 -9.36 5.04
N ARG A 96 9.46 -9.83 6.29
CA ARG A 96 9.20 -11.26 6.58
C ARG A 96 7.85 -11.70 6.04
N TYR A 97 6.80 -10.92 6.26
CA TYR A 97 5.47 -11.25 5.76
C TYR A 97 5.44 -11.30 4.23
N LEU A 98 5.94 -10.28 3.54
CA LEU A 98 5.97 -10.24 2.08
C LEU A 98 6.80 -11.37 1.49
N ALA A 99 7.96 -11.68 2.10
CA ALA A 99 8.78 -12.82 1.70
C ALA A 99 8.06 -14.17 1.89
N SER A 100 7.26 -14.31 2.96
CA SER A 100 6.45 -15.52 3.20
C SER A 100 5.39 -15.75 2.13
N LEU A 101 4.95 -14.69 1.45
CA LEU A 101 4.06 -14.76 0.29
C LEU A 101 4.78 -15.04 -1.03
N GLY A 102 6.11 -15.15 -1.02
CA GLY A 102 6.93 -15.32 -2.22
C GLY A 102 7.17 -14.04 -3.02
N ILE A 103 6.88 -12.86 -2.45
CA ILE A 103 7.17 -11.57 -3.09
C ILE A 103 8.68 -11.32 -2.99
N PRO A 104 9.39 -11.16 -4.12
CA PRO A 104 10.83 -10.96 -4.11
C PRO A 104 11.21 -9.58 -3.55
N GLU A 105 12.37 -9.46 -2.93
CA GLU A 105 12.87 -8.19 -2.37
C GLU A 105 12.94 -7.08 -3.43
N SER A 106 13.22 -7.43 -4.69
CA SER A 106 13.22 -6.47 -5.81
C SER A 106 11.86 -5.84 -6.12
N SER A 107 10.77 -6.43 -5.61
CA SER A 107 9.41 -5.90 -5.73
C SER A 107 8.94 -5.18 -4.46
N ILE A 108 9.84 -4.91 -3.50
CA ILE A 108 9.53 -4.19 -2.27
C ILE A 108 10.27 -2.86 -2.28
N VAL A 109 9.53 -1.76 -2.27
CA VAL A 109 10.08 -0.40 -2.27
C VAL A 109 9.78 0.28 -0.95
N ASN A 110 10.84 0.62 -0.22
CA ASN A 110 10.73 1.47 0.95
C ASN A 110 10.67 2.94 0.50
N LEU A 111 9.56 3.61 0.82
CA LEU A 111 9.38 5.03 0.55
C LEU A 111 9.81 5.82 1.77
N GLU A 112 10.73 6.76 1.57
CA GLU A 112 11.15 7.70 2.60
C GLU A 112 9.99 8.63 2.98
N TYR A 113 9.87 8.92 4.28
CA TYR A 113 8.92 9.89 4.78
C TYR A 113 9.35 11.32 4.45
N PHE A 114 8.43 12.10 3.91
CA PHE A 114 8.56 13.54 3.69
C PHE A 114 7.39 14.27 4.32
N ASP A 115 7.68 15.37 5.00
CA ASP A 115 6.69 16.16 5.75
C ASP A 115 5.96 17.23 4.91
N TYR A 116 5.80 16.99 3.60
CA TYR A 116 5.15 17.92 2.67
C TYR A 116 3.69 18.24 3.01
N VAL A 117 3.04 17.41 3.81
CA VAL A 117 1.61 17.57 4.14
C VAL A 117 1.33 18.53 5.30
N ARG A 118 2.38 19.06 5.98
CA ARG A 118 2.20 19.95 7.14
C ARG A 118 1.36 21.18 6.83
N SER A 119 1.54 21.77 5.66
CA SER A 119 0.72 22.89 5.19
C SER A 119 -0.77 22.55 5.09
N LYS A 120 -1.12 21.28 4.81
CA LYS A 120 -2.50 20.81 4.76
C LYS A 120 -3.11 20.71 6.16
N TYR A 121 -2.36 20.22 7.15
CA TYR A 121 -2.81 20.21 8.55
C TYR A 121 -3.15 21.62 9.01
N PHE A 122 -2.24 22.56 8.75
CA PHE A 122 -2.47 23.97 9.09
C PHE A 122 -3.71 24.56 8.39
N ALA A 123 -3.83 24.34 7.06
CA ALA A 123 -4.97 24.85 6.28
C ALA A 123 -6.32 24.25 6.70
N LEU A 124 -6.33 23.02 7.23
CA LEU A 124 -7.54 22.34 7.71
C LEU A 124 -7.83 22.59 9.21
N GLY A 125 -6.95 23.30 9.93
CA GLY A 125 -7.07 23.49 11.36
C GLY A 125 -6.93 22.20 12.17
N ILE A 126 -6.25 21.18 11.61
CA ILE A 126 -6.05 19.87 12.26
C ILE A 126 -4.68 19.88 12.94
N PRO A 127 -4.56 19.42 14.21
CA PRO A 127 -3.26 19.31 14.87
C PRO A 127 -2.32 18.39 14.09
N ASP A 128 -1.11 18.88 13.82
CA ASP A 128 -0.06 18.07 13.21
C ASP A 128 0.61 17.22 14.30
N THR A 129 0.37 15.92 14.26
CA THR A 129 0.91 14.94 15.21
C THR A 129 2.03 14.09 14.58
N MET A 130 2.40 14.38 13.33
CA MET A 130 3.44 13.62 12.64
C MET A 130 4.86 14.04 13.09
N PRO A 131 5.81 13.10 13.16
CA PRO A 131 7.18 13.43 13.50
C PRO A 131 7.79 14.40 12.47
N PRO A 132 8.71 15.29 12.87
CA PRO A 132 9.45 16.10 11.91
C PRO A 132 10.36 15.22 11.04
N LYS A 133 10.66 15.67 9.82
CA LYS A 133 11.66 15.03 8.98
C LYS A 133 13.01 15.05 9.68
N GLY A 134 13.64 13.88 9.82
CA GLY A 134 14.95 13.75 10.47
C GLY A 134 14.89 13.60 11.99
N ALA A 135 13.72 13.29 12.56
CA ALA A 135 13.62 12.93 13.98
C ALA A 135 14.13 11.52 14.24
#